data_71c50fc773219820f66677616b86b6e5
#
_entry.id   71c50fc773219820f66677616b86b6e5
#
_cell.length_a   1.000
_cell.length_b   1.000
_cell.length_c   1.000
_cell.angle_alpha   90.00
_cell.angle_beta   90.00
_cell.angle_gamma   90.00
#
_symmetry.space_group_name_H-M   'P 1'
#
loop_
_entity.id
_entity.type
_entity.pdbx_description
1 polymer ?
#
loop_
_entity_poly.entity_id
_entity_poly.type
_entity_poly.pdbx_seq_one_letter_code
_entity_poly.pdbx_strand_id
1 'polypeptide(L)'
;MTYADGRYGALDIGTVTCRLLVADVEDGRIIDVNKEYAITDLGVGVDATGRLSEAAIERVLACVDRYLEVLARYDTPEHPVRRLIAMATSASRDAANGPEFAARLAERDITLAVIPGSREAQLTFLGASSDFPGENLLVVDIGGGSTEVVAGRFGEDPIASHSFNIGCRRVTERFFHDDPPTPDQMDAARQWIRETMAPYFEGLATAGFAIDRVVAVAGTATSVVSIREAMEVYDSSRVHKAVVAAGELAAIEERLAAEPLEERKATVGLDPKRAGVIVAGFVILEEVLALAGADAYTASESDILHGMIFEAARED
;
A
#
# COMPACT_ATOMS: atom_id res chain seq x y z
N MET A 1 23.20 -6.92 -6.74
CA MET A 1 22.21 -7.97 -7.00
C MET A 1 22.04 -8.09 -8.50
N THR A 2 21.99 -9.31 -9.03
CA THR A 2 21.71 -9.58 -10.45
C THR A 2 20.26 -10.03 -10.60
N TYR A 3 19.63 -9.58 -11.67
CA TYR A 3 18.24 -9.90 -11.98
C TYR A 3 18.17 -10.48 -13.39
N ALA A 4 17.37 -11.53 -13.55
CA ALA A 4 17.14 -12.13 -14.85
C ALA A 4 16.16 -11.30 -15.68
N ASP A 5 16.57 -10.91 -16.87
CA ASP A 5 15.68 -10.23 -17.82
C ASP A 5 14.50 -11.13 -18.21
N GLY A 6 13.34 -10.53 -18.38
CA GLY A 6 12.13 -11.22 -18.78
C GLY A 6 10.87 -10.64 -18.15
N ARG A 7 9.72 -11.25 -18.50
CA ARG A 7 8.41 -10.85 -18.00
C ARG A 7 8.03 -11.60 -16.73
N TYR A 8 7.47 -10.86 -15.77
CA TYR A 8 7.06 -11.38 -14.47
C TYR A 8 5.68 -10.85 -14.09
N GLY A 9 4.99 -11.60 -13.22
CA GLY A 9 3.73 -11.18 -12.62
C GLY A 9 3.85 -11.08 -11.11
N ALA A 10 3.23 -10.06 -10.51
CA ALA A 10 3.07 -9.90 -9.06
C ALA A 10 1.60 -9.69 -8.73
N LEU A 11 1.05 -10.53 -7.84
CA LEU A 11 -0.31 -10.45 -7.32
C LEU A 11 -0.24 -10.15 -5.83
N ASP A 12 -0.69 -8.96 -5.43
CA ASP A 12 -0.77 -8.53 -4.04
C ASP A 12 -2.22 -8.52 -3.56
N ILE A 13 -2.51 -9.29 -2.51
CA ILE A 13 -3.83 -9.39 -1.89
C ILE A 13 -3.79 -8.73 -0.52
N GLY A 14 -4.11 -7.44 -0.50
CA GLY A 14 -4.14 -6.62 0.70
C GLY A 14 -5.45 -6.64 1.46
N THR A 15 -5.51 -5.89 2.55
CA THR A 15 -6.71 -5.73 3.41
C THR A 15 -7.86 -5.03 2.68
N VAL A 16 -7.57 -4.02 1.87
CA VAL A 16 -8.56 -3.22 1.12
C VAL A 16 -8.51 -3.53 -0.37
N THR A 17 -7.32 -3.69 -0.93
CA THR A 17 -7.11 -3.80 -2.39
C THR A 17 -6.54 -5.16 -2.78
N CYS A 18 -6.89 -5.61 -3.99
CA CYS A 18 -6.23 -6.67 -4.72
C CYS A 18 -5.61 -6.07 -5.97
N ARG A 19 -4.32 -6.35 -6.25
CA ARG A 19 -3.55 -5.69 -7.32
C ARG A 19 -2.75 -6.71 -8.11
N LEU A 20 -2.63 -6.47 -9.41
CA LEU A 20 -1.76 -7.23 -10.32
C LEU A 20 -0.81 -6.26 -11.02
N LEU A 21 0.46 -6.60 -11.06
CA LEU A 21 1.46 -5.98 -11.92
C LEU A 21 2.00 -7.05 -12.88
N VAL A 22 2.00 -6.75 -14.17
CA VAL A 22 2.79 -7.45 -15.18
C VAL A 22 3.89 -6.50 -15.59
N ALA A 23 5.13 -6.91 -15.47
CA ALA A 23 6.27 -6.06 -15.77
C ALA A 23 7.40 -6.84 -16.45
N ASP A 24 8.15 -6.16 -17.27
CA ASP A 24 9.41 -6.63 -17.82
C ASP A 24 10.57 -6.18 -16.94
N VAL A 25 11.54 -7.04 -16.73
CA VAL A 25 12.83 -6.69 -16.15
C VAL A 25 13.86 -6.65 -17.26
N GLU A 26 14.52 -5.50 -17.44
CA GLU A 26 15.54 -5.28 -18.45
C GLU A 26 16.72 -4.54 -17.81
N ASP A 27 17.92 -5.11 -17.89
CA ASP A 27 19.14 -4.54 -17.29
C ASP A 27 18.96 -4.12 -15.81
N GLY A 28 18.19 -4.92 -15.04
CA GLY A 28 17.92 -4.67 -13.62
C GLY A 28 16.92 -3.53 -13.35
N ARG A 29 16.19 -3.08 -14.36
CA ARG A 29 15.11 -2.08 -14.25
C ARG A 29 13.76 -2.75 -14.49
N ILE A 30 12.76 -2.28 -13.78
CA ILE A 30 11.37 -2.71 -13.99
C ILE A 30 10.69 -1.74 -14.95
N ILE A 31 10.01 -2.31 -15.94
CA ILE A 31 9.19 -1.60 -16.92
C ILE A 31 7.76 -2.14 -16.79
N ASP A 32 6.86 -1.32 -16.30
CA ASP A 32 5.45 -1.69 -16.16
C ASP A 32 4.82 -1.93 -17.52
N VAL A 33 4.26 -3.13 -17.71
CA VAL A 33 3.53 -3.51 -18.92
C VAL A 33 2.03 -3.34 -18.71
N ASN A 34 1.52 -3.82 -17.57
CA ASN A 34 0.13 -3.63 -17.17
C ASN A 34 -0.01 -3.64 -15.65
N LYS A 35 -0.81 -2.73 -15.09
CA LYS A 35 -1.12 -2.65 -13.67
C LYS A 35 -2.63 -2.63 -13.49
N GLU A 36 -3.14 -3.60 -12.74
CA GLU A 36 -4.55 -3.70 -12.37
C GLU A 36 -4.74 -3.46 -10.88
N TYR A 37 -5.86 -2.85 -10.55
CA TYR A 37 -6.21 -2.59 -9.16
C TYR A 37 -7.72 -2.75 -8.95
N ALA A 38 -8.12 -3.32 -7.83
CA ALA A 38 -9.51 -3.41 -7.41
C ALA A 38 -9.62 -3.32 -5.89
N ILE A 39 -10.64 -2.60 -5.42
CA ILE A 39 -11.02 -2.61 -4.01
C ILE A 39 -11.89 -3.85 -3.78
N THR A 40 -11.37 -4.78 -2.99
CA THR A 40 -12.02 -6.06 -2.66
C THR A 40 -12.46 -6.14 -1.21
N ASP A 41 -11.95 -5.25 -0.35
CA ASP A 41 -12.32 -5.15 1.06
C ASP A 41 -12.25 -6.49 1.80
N LEU A 42 -11.13 -7.22 1.61
CA LEU A 42 -10.91 -8.53 2.24
C LEU A 42 -10.96 -8.45 3.77
N GLY A 43 -10.43 -7.38 4.34
CA GLY A 43 -10.25 -7.20 5.77
C GLY A 43 -11.45 -6.66 6.54
N VAL A 44 -12.61 -6.45 5.89
CA VAL A 44 -13.80 -5.93 6.59
C VAL A 44 -14.19 -6.83 7.74
N GLY A 45 -14.22 -6.25 8.97
CA GLY A 45 -14.63 -6.93 10.19
C GLY A 45 -13.64 -7.97 10.73
N VAL A 46 -12.44 -8.10 10.17
CA VAL A 46 -11.43 -9.06 10.65
C VAL A 46 -11.00 -8.74 12.08
N ASP A 47 -10.80 -7.48 12.42
CA ASP A 47 -10.41 -7.08 13.79
C ASP A 47 -11.45 -7.47 14.84
N ALA A 48 -12.75 -7.44 14.49
CA ALA A 48 -13.82 -7.80 15.41
C ALA A 48 -14.07 -9.32 15.48
N THR A 49 -13.86 -10.04 14.37
CA THR A 49 -14.27 -11.45 14.24
C THR A 49 -13.10 -12.44 14.25
N GLY A 50 -11.88 -11.97 13.97
CA GLY A 50 -10.69 -12.82 13.74
C GLY A 50 -10.80 -13.68 12.48
N ARG A 51 -11.72 -13.39 11.54
CA ARG A 51 -11.95 -14.22 10.35
C ARG A 51 -12.27 -13.38 9.12
N LEU A 52 -11.82 -13.85 7.96
CA LEU A 52 -12.28 -13.36 6.66
C LEU A 52 -13.73 -13.81 6.44
N SER A 53 -14.60 -12.90 6.01
CA SER A 53 -15.97 -13.25 5.66
C SER A 53 -16.02 -13.98 4.31
N GLU A 54 -16.97 -14.92 4.14
CA GLU A 54 -17.15 -15.64 2.87
C GLU A 54 -17.38 -14.68 1.69
N ALA A 55 -18.20 -13.66 1.90
CA ALA A 55 -18.46 -12.65 0.87
C ALA A 55 -17.20 -11.87 0.45
N ALA A 56 -16.27 -11.61 1.38
CA ALA A 56 -15.00 -10.96 1.06
C ALA A 56 -14.04 -11.90 0.30
N ILE A 57 -13.99 -13.18 0.71
CA ILE A 57 -13.23 -14.21 -0.01
C ILE A 57 -13.72 -14.33 -1.45
N GLU A 58 -15.03 -14.45 -1.69
CA GLU A 58 -15.61 -14.54 -3.03
C GLU A 58 -15.28 -13.33 -3.90
N ARG A 59 -15.31 -12.10 -3.33
CA ARG A 59 -14.91 -10.90 -4.08
C ARG A 59 -13.45 -10.95 -4.54
N VAL A 60 -12.55 -11.42 -3.66
CA VAL A 60 -11.14 -11.57 -4.03
C VAL A 60 -10.95 -12.64 -5.09
N LEU A 61 -11.59 -13.81 -4.94
CA LEU A 61 -11.47 -14.90 -5.91
C LEU A 61 -11.97 -14.47 -7.29
N ALA A 62 -13.12 -13.80 -7.36
CA ALA A 62 -13.64 -13.25 -8.62
C ALA A 62 -12.71 -12.17 -9.22
N CYS A 63 -12.02 -11.40 -8.38
CA CYS A 63 -11.00 -10.44 -8.82
C CYS A 63 -9.79 -11.16 -9.41
N VAL A 64 -9.30 -12.18 -8.71
CA VAL A 64 -8.16 -13.00 -9.16
C VAL A 64 -8.46 -13.71 -10.47
N ASP A 65 -9.66 -14.28 -10.63
CA ASP A 65 -10.07 -14.92 -11.88
C ASP A 65 -9.95 -13.95 -13.07
N ARG A 66 -10.40 -12.69 -12.93
CA ARG A 66 -10.22 -11.65 -13.96
C ARG A 66 -8.74 -11.31 -14.20
N TYR A 67 -7.94 -11.26 -13.13
CA TYR A 67 -6.52 -10.93 -13.24
C TYR A 67 -5.72 -12.03 -13.93
N LEU A 68 -6.10 -13.29 -13.77
CA LEU A 68 -5.52 -14.40 -14.53
C LEU A 68 -5.86 -14.30 -16.02
N GLU A 69 -7.08 -13.87 -16.38
CA GLU A 69 -7.43 -13.59 -17.79
C GLU A 69 -6.61 -12.41 -18.35
N VAL A 70 -6.34 -11.39 -17.54
CA VAL A 70 -5.46 -10.27 -17.93
C VAL A 70 -4.04 -10.77 -18.13
N LEU A 71 -3.48 -11.49 -17.16
CA LEU A 71 -2.13 -12.05 -17.21
C LEU A 71 -1.92 -12.90 -18.48
N ALA A 72 -2.90 -13.76 -18.83
CA ALA A 72 -2.85 -14.61 -20.00
C ALA A 72 -2.74 -13.84 -21.33
N ARG A 73 -3.17 -12.56 -21.39
CA ARG A 73 -3.02 -11.72 -22.59
C ARG A 73 -1.58 -11.24 -22.78
N TYR A 74 -0.82 -11.18 -21.71
CA TYR A 74 0.58 -10.77 -21.71
C TYR A 74 1.56 -11.93 -21.68
N ASP A 75 1.09 -13.16 -21.43
CA ASP A 75 1.87 -14.40 -21.52
C ASP A 75 1.87 -14.92 -22.96
N THR A 76 2.82 -14.44 -23.76
CA THR A 76 2.91 -14.79 -25.19
C THR A 76 4.20 -15.57 -25.48
N PRO A 77 4.27 -16.31 -26.59
CA PRO A 77 5.50 -17.01 -26.98
C PRO A 77 6.73 -16.10 -27.11
N GLU A 78 6.52 -14.84 -27.51
CA GLU A 78 7.58 -13.83 -27.65
C GLU A 78 8.00 -13.23 -26.30
N HIS A 79 7.04 -13.13 -25.38
CA HIS A 79 7.23 -12.57 -24.04
C HIS A 79 6.55 -13.45 -22.98
N PRO A 80 7.10 -14.65 -22.70
CA PRO A 80 6.49 -15.56 -21.74
C PRO A 80 6.64 -14.99 -20.31
N VAL A 81 5.57 -15.12 -19.52
CA VAL A 81 5.62 -14.80 -18.08
C VAL A 81 6.41 -15.89 -17.37
N ARG A 82 7.63 -15.57 -16.96
CA ARG A 82 8.55 -16.53 -16.34
C ARG A 82 8.07 -17.01 -14.97
N ARG A 83 7.44 -16.09 -14.21
CA ARG A 83 6.96 -16.39 -12.86
C ARG A 83 5.86 -15.42 -12.46
N LEU A 84 4.81 -15.95 -11.82
CA LEU A 84 3.83 -15.19 -11.05
C LEU A 84 4.11 -15.41 -9.56
N ILE A 85 4.31 -14.31 -8.82
CA ILE A 85 4.37 -14.34 -7.37
C ILE A 85 3.05 -13.80 -6.81
N ALA A 86 2.43 -14.53 -5.88
CA ALA A 86 1.22 -14.10 -5.18
C ALA A 86 1.50 -14.01 -3.68
N MET A 87 1.22 -12.83 -3.11
CA MET A 87 1.40 -12.58 -1.69
C MET A 87 0.11 -12.02 -1.08
N ALA A 88 -0.12 -12.32 0.19
CA ALA A 88 -1.17 -11.72 1.00
C ALA A 88 -0.60 -11.18 2.31
N THR A 89 -1.21 -10.12 2.80
CA THR A 89 -0.68 -9.31 3.89
C THR A 89 -1.58 -9.32 5.12
N SER A 90 -1.76 -8.21 5.81
CA SER A 90 -2.35 -8.09 7.15
C SER A 90 -3.67 -8.85 7.32
N ALA A 91 -4.69 -8.64 6.51
CA ALA A 91 -6.00 -9.29 6.70
C ALA A 91 -5.92 -10.82 6.68
N SER A 92 -5.14 -11.39 5.74
CA SER A 92 -4.96 -12.84 5.63
C SER A 92 -4.09 -13.41 6.75
N ARG A 93 -3.13 -12.62 7.24
CA ARG A 93 -2.24 -12.97 8.34
C ARG A 93 -2.98 -13.00 9.67
N ASP A 94 -3.89 -12.04 9.89
CA ASP A 94 -4.61 -11.87 11.15
C ASP A 94 -5.84 -12.80 11.26
N ALA A 95 -6.30 -13.39 10.16
CA ALA A 95 -7.49 -14.21 10.12
C ALA A 95 -7.22 -15.70 10.37
N ALA A 96 -7.98 -16.30 11.28
CA ALA A 96 -7.88 -17.73 11.60
C ALA A 96 -8.17 -18.66 10.40
N ASN A 97 -8.96 -18.20 9.42
CA ASN A 97 -9.26 -18.93 8.18
C ASN A 97 -8.41 -18.53 6.98
N GLY A 98 -7.28 -17.86 7.20
CA GLY A 98 -6.29 -17.59 6.15
C GLY A 98 -5.84 -18.83 5.37
N PRO A 99 -5.57 -19.98 6.02
CA PRO A 99 -5.24 -21.22 5.32
C PRO A 99 -6.35 -21.75 4.41
N GLU A 100 -7.63 -21.61 4.79
CA GLU A 100 -8.78 -21.98 3.95
C GLU A 100 -8.85 -21.11 2.70
N PHE A 101 -8.59 -19.81 2.86
CA PHE A 101 -8.51 -18.87 1.74
C PHE A 101 -7.36 -19.22 0.79
N ALA A 102 -6.16 -19.51 1.32
CA ALA A 102 -5.02 -19.94 0.51
C ALA A 102 -5.30 -21.22 -0.28
N ALA A 103 -6.01 -22.19 0.31
CA ALA A 103 -6.41 -23.42 -0.37
C ALA A 103 -7.33 -23.16 -1.56
N ARG A 104 -8.24 -22.17 -1.45
CA ARG A 104 -9.13 -21.79 -2.57
C ARG A 104 -8.40 -21.08 -3.71
N LEU A 105 -7.30 -20.39 -3.42
CA LEU A 105 -6.42 -19.83 -4.46
C LEU A 105 -5.58 -20.93 -5.11
N ALA A 106 -5.19 -21.98 -4.36
CA ALA A 106 -4.49 -23.12 -4.92
C ALA A 106 -5.35 -23.90 -5.96
N GLU A 107 -6.68 -23.89 -5.86
CA GLU A 107 -7.59 -24.44 -6.88
C GLU A 107 -7.50 -23.70 -8.23
N ARG A 108 -6.85 -22.52 -8.26
CA ARG A 108 -6.57 -21.65 -9.41
C ARG A 108 -5.11 -21.68 -9.83
N ASP A 109 -4.37 -22.68 -9.41
CA ASP A 109 -2.92 -22.80 -9.61
C ASP A 109 -2.10 -21.62 -9.01
N ILE A 110 -2.67 -20.89 -8.01
CA ILE A 110 -1.97 -19.83 -7.31
C ILE A 110 -1.44 -20.33 -5.97
N THR A 111 -0.12 -20.35 -5.85
CA THR A 111 0.54 -20.55 -4.55
C THR A 111 0.63 -19.23 -3.81
N LEU A 112 -0.25 -19.03 -2.81
CA LEU A 112 -0.28 -17.82 -2.00
C LEU A 112 0.74 -17.88 -0.88
N ALA A 113 1.63 -16.89 -0.80
CA ALA A 113 2.48 -16.66 0.36
C ALA A 113 1.84 -15.61 1.29
N VAL A 114 1.41 -16.01 2.49
CA VAL A 114 1.01 -15.05 3.53
C VAL A 114 2.27 -14.56 4.23
N ILE A 115 2.63 -13.30 4.02
CA ILE A 115 3.91 -12.76 4.47
C ILE A 115 3.80 -12.01 5.80
N PRO A 116 4.84 -12.05 6.66
CA PRO A 116 4.92 -11.21 7.86
C PRO A 116 5.11 -9.74 7.45
N GLY A 117 4.68 -8.80 8.32
CA GLY A 117 4.79 -7.36 8.07
C GLY A 117 6.24 -6.89 7.85
N SER A 118 7.23 -7.55 8.47
CA SER A 118 8.65 -7.26 8.19
C SER A 118 9.06 -7.58 6.74
N ARG A 119 8.47 -8.62 6.14
CA ARG A 119 8.72 -8.97 4.75
C ARG A 119 7.99 -8.02 3.79
N GLU A 120 6.76 -7.66 4.11
CA GLU A 120 5.97 -6.64 3.43
C GLU A 120 6.76 -5.33 3.36
N ALA A 121 7.27 -4.86 4.50
CA ALA A 121 8.11 -3.66 4.61
C ALA A 121 9.38 -3.72 3.74
N GLN A 122 10.09 -4.85 3.74
CA GLN A 122 11.30 -5.05 2.91
C GLN A 122 10.99 -4.96 1.41
N LEU A 123 9.91 -5.61 0.96
CA LEU A 123 9.52 -5.60 -0.45
C LEU A 123 9.05 -4.21 -0.89
N THR A 124 8.23 -3.55 -0.07
CA THR A 124 7.80 -2.18 -0.33
C THR A 124 8.98 -1.23 -0.42
N PHE A 125 9.94 -1.35 0.51
CA PHE A 125 11.15 -0.53 0.48
C PHE A 125 11.98 -0.80 -0.78
N LEU A 126 12.19 -2.06 -1.16
CA LEU A 126 12.93 -2.43 -2.36
C LEU A 126 12.31 -1.83 -3.62
N GLY A 127 10.98 -1.93 -3.76
CA GLY A 127 10.26 -1.35 -4.89
C GLY A 127 10.35 0.17 -4.93
N ALA A 128 9.92 0.83 -3.84
CA ALA A 128 9.81 2.29 -3.78
C ALA A 128 11.17 3.00 -3.83
N SER A 129 12.20 2.44 -3.19
CA SER A 129 13.52 3.07 -3.12
C SER A 129 14.31 3.01 -4.43
N SER A 130 13.97 2.08 -5.33
CA SER A 130 14.66 1.91 -6.63
C SER A 130 14.63 3.16 -7.51
N ASP A 131 13.65 4.02 -7.30
CA ASP A 131 13.46 5.28 -8.02
C ASP A 131 14.33 6.45 -7.52
N PHE A 132 14.94 6.29 -6.32
CA PHE A 132 15.65 7.36 -5.61
C PHE A 132 17.05 6.89 -5.14
N PRO A 133 17.91 6.45 -6.07
CA PRO A 133 19.22 5.92 -5.70
C PRO A 133 20.08 6.99 -5.03
N GLY A 134 20.77 6.61 -3.95
CA GLY A 134 21.71 7.47 -3.24
C GLY A 134 21.09 8.39 -2.18
N GLU A 135 19.77 8.49 -2.08
CA GLU A 135 19.08 9.27 -1.05
C GLU A 135 18.81 8.45 0.21
N ASN A 136 18.80 9.09 1.38
CA ASN A 136 18.29 8.54 2.63
C ASN A 136 16.77 8.67 2.62
N LEU A 137 16.08 7.57 2.50
CA LEU A 137 14.62 7.55 2.36
C LEU A 137 13.93 7.12 3.64
N LEU A 138 12.79 7.71 3.90
CA LEU A 138 11.73 7.15 4.73
C LEU A 138 10.61 6.71 3.79
N VAL A 139 10.48 5.40 3.56
CA VAL A 139 9.38 4.83 2.77
C VAL A 139 8.22 4.52 3.70
N VAL A 140 7.02 4.94 3.32
CA VAL A 140 5.77 4.78 4.08
C VAL A 140 4.71 4.15 3.18
N ASP A 141 4.19 3.00 3.60
CA ASP A 141 3.08 2.31 2.94
C ASP A 141 1.88 2.26 3.90
N ILE A 142 0.82 2.98 3.59
CA ILE A 142 -0.39 2.99 4.41
C ILE A 142 -1.42 2.08 3.77
N GLY A 143 -1.45 0.85 4.26
CA GLY A 143 -2.43 -0.15 3.89
C GLY A 143 -3.74 -0.06 4.66
N GLY A 144 -4.62 -1.04 4.43
CA GLY A 144 -5.90 -1.12 5.15
C GLY A 144 -5.76 -1.58 6.60
N GLY A 145 -4.87 -2.54 6.87
CA GLY A 145 -4.70 -3.16 8.19
C GLY A 145 -3.40 -2.77 8.90
N SER A 146 -2.37 -2.40 8.15
CA SER A 146 -1.05 -2.04 8.67
C SER A 146 -0.47 -0.82 7.96
N THR A 147 0.60 -0.27 8.54
CA THR A 147 1.44 0.77 7.93
C THR A 147 2.90 0.34 8.09
N GLU A 148 3.59 0.18 6.99
CA GLU A 148 5.00 -0.11 6.94
C GLU A 148 5.79 1.20 6.89
N VAL A 149 6.81 1.33 7.75
CA VAL A 149 7.72 2.47 7.78
C VAL A 149 9.15 1.94 7.74
N VAL A 150 9.89 2.33 6.71
CA VAL A 150 11.25 1.81 6.48
C VAL A 150 12.21 2.96 6.17
N ALA A 151 13.28 3.05 6.94
CA ALA A 151 14.34 4.04 6.75
C ALA A 151 15.62 3.36 6.19
N GLY A 152 16.19 3.91 5.12
CA GLY A 152 17.39 3.34 4.49
C GLY A 152 17.72 3.96 3.14
N ARG A 153 18.62 3.29 2.41
CA ARG A 153 19.02 3.61 1.04
C ARG A 153 18.77 2.43 0.11
N PHE A 154 18.45 2.73 -1.14
CA PHE A 154 18.35 1.67 -2.16
C PHE A 154 19.67 0.89 -2.29
N GLY A 155 19.55 -0.43 -2.28
CA GLY A 155 20.69 -1.35 -2.42
C GLY A 155 21.46 -1.64 -1.13
N GLU A 156 21.04 -1.04 0.00
CA GLU A 156 21.59 -1.27 1.34
C GLU A 156 20.54 -1.93 2.25
N ASP A 157 21.00 -2.54 3.33
CA ASP A 157 20.07 -3.02 4.38
C ASP A 157 19.41 -1.82 5.07
N PRO A 158 18.10 -1.85 5.31
CA PRO A 158 17.42 -0.78 6.03
C PRO A 158 18.02 -0.52 7.42
N ILE A 159 18.16 0.76 7.76
CA ILE A 159 18.60 1.20 9.10
C ILE A 159 17.55 0.86 10.15
N ALA A 160 16.27 1.06 9.80
CA ALA A 160 15.14 0.69 10.62
C ALA A 160 13.95 0.29 9.74
N SER A 161 13.20 -0.70 10.18
CA SER A 161 11.99 -1.19 9.51
C SER A 161 10.96 -1.63 10.53
N HIS A 162 9.73 -1.18 10.37
CA HIS A 162 8.63 -1.60 11.21
C HIS A 162 7.32 -1.68 10.43
N SER A 163 6.49 -2.67 10.76
CA SER A 163 5.11 -2.78 10.31
C SER A 163 4.21 -2.56 11.53
N PHE A 164 3.53 -1.42 11.56
CA PHE A 164 2.59 -1.08 12.60
C PHE A 164 1.21 -1.67 12.29
N ASN A 165 0.53 -2.24 13.27
CA ASN A 165 -0.87 -2.65 13.16
C ASN A 165 -1.81 -1.43 13.15
N ILE A 166 -1.49 -0.46 12.31
CA ILE A 166 -2.20 0.80 12.08
C ILE A 166 -2.45 0.89 10.58
N GLY A 167 -3.69 0.78 10.15
CA GLY A 167 -4.07 0.90 8.75
C GLY A 167 -5.37 1.67 8.61
N CYS A 168 -5.66 2.21 7.42
CA CYS A 168 -6.80 3.09 7.23
C CYS A 168 -8.14 2.45 7.59
N ARG A 169 -8.35 1.16 7.31
CA ARG A 169 -9.56 0.44 7.72
C ARG A 169 -9.59 0.22 9.23
N ARG A 170 -8.49 -0.23 9.81
CA ARG A 170 -8.37 -0.50 11.24
C ARG A 170 -8.65 0.75 12.07
N VAL A 171 -8.10 1.90 11.69
CA VAL A 171 -8.33 3.20 12.34
C VAL A 171 -9.79 3.60 12.18
N THR A 172 -10.36 3.48 10.98
CA THR A 172 -11.78 3.78 10.75
C THR A 172 -12.69 2.94 11.64
N GLU A 173 -12.54 1.61 11.64
CA GLU A 173 -13.39 0.71 12.42
C GLU A 173 -13.23 0.90 13.94
N ARG A 174 -12.04 1.31 14.37
CA ARG A 174 -11.75 1.49 15.80
C ARG A 174 -12.21 2.83 16.37
N PHE A 175 -12.13 3.91 15.59
CA PHE A 175 -12.30 5.26 16.11
C PHE A 175 -13.46 6.04 15.48
N PHE A 176 -13.79 5.82 14.20
CA PHE A 176 -14.77 6.62 13.47
C PHE A 176 -16.13 5.93 13.47
N HIS A 177 -16.93 6.24 14.51
CA HIS A 177 -18.26 5.64 14.72
C HIS A 177 -19.38 6.51 14.18
N ASP A 178 -19.10 7.79 13.93
CA ASP A 178 -20.02 8.77 13.34
C ASP A 178 -19.59 9.09 11.89
N ASP A 179 -20.51 9.60 11.09
CA ASP A 179 -20.28 10.03 9.73
C ASP A 179 -20.93 11.40 9.49
N PRO A 180 -20.14 12.47 9.34
CA PRO A 180 -18.68 12.51 9.40
C PRO A 180 -18.13 12.22 10.80
N PRO A 181 -16.83 11.81 10.94
CA PRO A 181 -16.21 11.58 12.23
C PRO A 181 -16.18 12.86 13.06
N THR A 182 -16.42 12.74 14.37
CA THR A 182 -16.37 13.90 15.27
C THR A 182 -14.92 14.34 15.55
N PRO A 183 -14.69 15.62 15.94
CA PRO A 183 -13.37 16.08 16.35
C PRO A 183 -12.73 15.20 17.45
N ASP A 184 -13.50 14.79 18.45
CA ASP A 184 -13.01 13.92 19.53
C ASP A 184 -12.54 12.55 19.00
N GLN A 185 -13.23 11.99 18.00
CA GLN A 185 -12.82 10.74 17.35
C GLN A 185 -11.55 10.93 16.54
N MET A 186 -11.41 12.04 15.82
CA MET A 186 -10.21 12.39 15.08
C MET A 186 -9.01 12.56 16.02
N ASP A 187 -9.18 13.29 17.12
CA ASP A 187 -8.13 13.52 18.11
C ASP A 187 -7.69 12.21 18.78
N ALA A 188 -8.64 11.34 19.13
CA ALA A 188 -8.35 10.03 19.71
C ALA A 188 -7.55 9.14 18.75
N ALA A 189 -7.89 9.17 17.45
CA ALA A 189 -7.15 8.44 16.43
C ALA A 189 -5.71 8.99 16.27
N ARG A 190 -5.55 10.32 16.17
CA ARG A 190 -4.24 11.00 16.08
C ARG A 190 -3.37 10.67 17.28
N GLN A 191 -3.91 10.77 18.49
CA GLN A 191 -3.17 10.47 19.72
C GLN A 191 -2.68 9.02 19.71
N TRP A 192 -3.56 8.06 19.42
CA TRP A 192 -3.19 6.63 19.41
C TRP A 192 -2.12 6.33 18.36
N ILE A 193 -2.21 6.89 17.15
CA ILE A 193 -1.22 6.73 16.08
C ILE A 193 0.13 7.28 16.53
N ARG A 194 0.14 8.53 17.05
CA ARG A 194 1.35 9.20 17.52
C ARG A 194 2.04 8.43 18.65
N GLU A 195 1.30 8.04 19.69
CA GLU A 195 1.85 7.29 20.81
C GLU A 195 2.42 5.93 20.38
N THR A 196 1.79 5.26 19.41
CA THR A 196 2.23 3.97 18.91
C THR A 196 3.49 4.08 18.05
N MET A 197 3.59 5.12 17.21
CA MET A 197 4.67 5.25 16.23
C MET A 197 5.88 6.06 16.76
N ALA A 198 5.72 6.94 17.75
CA ALA A 198 6.77 7.82 18.26
C ALA A 198 8.07 7.09 18.62
N PRO A 199 8.06 5.91 19.31
CA PRO A 199 9.31 5.23 19.67
C PRO A 199 10.19 4.84 18.45
N TYR A 200 9.58 4.57 17.31
CA TYR A 200 10.32 4.29 16.07
C TYR A 200 11.08 5.53 15.59
N PHE A 201 10.43 6.69 15.55
CA PHE A 201 11.03 7.95 15.10
C PHE A 201 12.08 8.48 16.08
N GLU A 202 11.87 8.30 17.39
CA GLU A 202 12.88 8.59 18.43
C GLU A 202 14.12 7.72 18.24
N GLY A 203 13.93 6.44 17.87
CA GLY A 203 15.00 5.52 17.52
C GLY A 203 15.80 5.99 16.31
N LEU A 204 15.13 6.44 15.24
CA LEU A 204 15.78 7.00 14.05
C LEU A 204 16.59 8.27 14.37
N ALA A 205 16.01 9.18 15.14
CA ALA A 205 16.70 10.40 15.57
C ALA A 205 17.95 10.07 16.42
N THR A 206 17.85 9.10 17.32
CA THR A 206 18.97 8.63 18.15
C THR A 206 20.07 7.98 17.30
N ALA A 207 19.69 7.25 16.24
CA ALA A 207 20.65 6.69 15.28
C ALA A 207 21.31 7.73 14.38
N GLY A 208 20.88 9.00 14.43
CA GLY A 208 21.40 10.08 13.61
C GLY A 208 21.08 9.95 12.12
N PHE A 209 20.01 9.23 11.78
CA PHE A 209 19.61 9.07 10.37
C PHE A 209 18.89 10.34 9.89
N ALA A 210 19.52 11.07 8.99
CA ALA A 210 18.95 12.24 8.35
C ALA A 210 18.09 11.78 7.14
N ILE A 211 16.81 12.09 7.14
CA ILE A 211 15.89 11.78 6.06
C ILE A 211 16.02 12.85 4.97
N ASP A 212 16.43 12.44 3.76
CA ASP A 212 16.48 13.34 2.59
C ASP A 212 15.10 13.47 1.95
N ARG A 213 14.31 12.38 1.99
CA ARG A 213 12.98 12.32 1.36
C ARG A 213 12.06 11.33 2.07
N VAL A 214 10.81 11.74 2.28
CA VAL A 214 9.70 10.82 2.58
C VAL A 214 9.07 10.38 1.27
N VAL A 215 9.02 9.08 1.02
CA VAL A 215 8.32 8.47 -0.12
C VAL A 215 7.11 7.73 0.42
N ALA A 216 5.91 8.18 0.05
CA ALA A 216 4.68 7.53 0.44
C ALA A 216 4.05 6.79 -0.75
N VAL A 217 3.67 5.54 -0.52
CA VAL A 217 3.12 4.66 -1.55
C VAL A 217 1.69 4.25 -1.23
N ALA A 218 1.13 3.44 -2.10
CA ALA A 218 -0.23 2.92 -2.02
C ALA A 218 -1.33 3.98 -2.11
N GLY A 219 -2.56 3.50 -2.05
CA GLY A 219 -3.71 4.30 -2.42
C GLY A 219 -4.04 5.49 -1.50
N THR A 220 -3.55 5.52 -0.28
CA THR A 220 -3.69 6.70 0.58
C THR A 220 -2.89 7.87 0.01
N ALA A 221 -1.60 7.67 -0.21
CA ALA A 221 -0.70 8.72 -0.70
C ALA A 221 -1.05 9.18 -2.12
N THR A 222 -1.35 8.24 -3.01
CA THR A 222 -1.65 8.54 -4.42
C THR A 222 -3.01 9.23 -4.59
N SER A 223 -3.99 8.97 -3.71
CA SER A 223 -5.29 9.64 -3.73
C SER A 223 -5.19 11.13 -3.42
N VAL A 224 -4.23 11.57 -2.58
CA VAL A 224 -4.03 13.01 -2.33
C VAL A 224 -3.70 13.75 -3.62
N VAL A 225 -2.81 13.19 -4.44
CA VAL A 225 -2.43 13.77 -5.73
C VAL A 225 -3.61 13.79 -6.69
N SER A 226 -4.33 12.68 -6.84
CA SER A 226 -5.46 12.60 -7.77
C SER A 226 -6.61 13.53 -7.37
N ILE A 227 -6.87 13.72 -6.07
CA ILE A 227 -7.87 14.67 -5.55
C ILE A 227 -7.40 16.12 -5.79
N ARG A 228 -6.14 16.44 -5.45
CA ARG A 228 -5.54 17.77 -5.68
C ARG A 228 -5.67 18.23 -7.12
N GLU A 229 -5.42 17.30 -8.04
CA GLU A 229 -5.44 17.57 -9.47
C GLU A 229 -6.80 17.31 -10.13
N ALA A 230 -7.83 16.98 -9.33
CA ALA A 230 -9.18 16.68 -9.79
C ALA A 230 -9.20 15.70 -10.98
N MET A 231 -8.50 14.59 -10.87
CA MET A 231 -8.37 13.62 -11.96
C MET A 231 -9.68 12.83 -12.14
N GLU A 232 -10.43 13.09 -13.20
CA GLU A 232 -11.59 12.28 -13.58
C GLU A 232 -11.18 10.86 -13.99
N VAL A 233 -10.03 10.75 -14.65
CA VAL A 233 -9.37 9.50 -14.99
C VAL A 233 -8.00 9.49 -14.33
N TYR A 234 -7.74 8.46 -13.55
CA TYR A 234 -6.47 8.32 -12.85
C TYR A 234 -5.31 8.19 -13.84
N ASP A 235 -4.27 9.01 -13.65
CA ASP A 235 -3.05 9.02 -14.45
C ASP A 235 -1.84 8.81 -13.54
N SER A 236 -1.33 7.57 -13.54
CA SER A 236 -0.19 7.17 -12.72
C SER A 236 1.09 7.96 -13.05
N SER A 237 1.25 8.41 -14.29
CA SER A 237 2.42 9.20 -14.71
C SER A 237 2.45 10.60 -14.09
N ARG A 238 1.29 11.17 -13.77
CA ARG A 238 1.15 12.45 -13.06
C ARG A 238 1.29 12.28 -11.55
N VAL A 239 0.94 11.10 -11.04
CA VAL A 239 1.01 10.77 -9.61
C VAL A 239 2.43 10.39 -9.19
N HIS A 240 3.11 9.59 -10.00
CA HIS A 240 4.45 9.11 -9.70
C HIS A 240 5.45 10.26 -9.59
N LYS A 241 6.15 10.32 -8.45
CA LYS A 241 7.10 11.39 -8.09
C LYS A 241 6.47 12.78 -7.88
N ALA A 242 5.13 12.89 -7.80
CA ALA A 242 4.50 14.13 -7.39
C ALA A 242 4.85 14.44 -5.92
N VAL A 243 5.23 15.68 -5.67
CA VAL A 243 5.49 16.17 -4.31
C VAL A 243 4.22 16.79 -3.76
N VAL A 244 3.87 16.43 -2.53
CA VAL A 244 2.72 16.95 -1.79
C VAL A 244 3.22 17.57 -0.49
N ALA A 245 2.93 18.85 -0.29
CA ALA A 245 3.24 19.51 0.98
C ALA A 245 2.31 19.02 2.10
N ALA A 246 2.81 18.97 3.33
CA ALA A 246 2.01 18.56 4.49
C ALA A 246 0.76 19.45 4.67
N GLY A 247 0.86 20.75 4.38
CA GLY A 247 -0.29 21.66 4.40
C GLY A 247 -1.35 21.39 3.33
N GLU A 248 -0.97 20.85 2.15
CA GLU A 248 -1.93 20.43 1.12
C GLU A 248 -2.68 19.17 1.56
N LEU A 249 -1.97 18.20 2.15
CA LEU A 249 -2.58 17.00 2.73
C LEU A 249 -3.58 17.39 3.82
N ALA A 250 -3.17 18.24 4.78
CA ALA A 250 -4.02 18.69 5.87
C ALA A 250 -5.30 19.41 5.38
N ALA A 251 -5.20 20.27 4.37
CA ALA A 251 -6.36 20.94 3.80
C ALA A 251 -7.36 19.97 3.12
N ILE A 252 -6.85 18.93 2.45
CA ILE A 252 -7.70 17.90 1.84
C ILE A 252 -8.33 17.02 2.93
N GLU A 253 -7.56 16.64 3.95
CA GLU A 253 -8.05 15.85 5.08
C GLU A 253 -9.18 16.59 5.82
N GLU A 254 -8.95 17.85 6.23
CA GLU A 254 -9.94 18.67 6.94
C GLU A 254 -11.26 18.76 6.13
N ARG A 255 -11.16 19.01 4.83
CA ARG A 255 -12.34 19.07 3.95
C ARG A 255 -13.09 17.74 3.93
N LEU A 256 -12.41 16.63 3.66
CA LEU A 256 -13.06 15.32 3.54
C LEU A 256 -13.56 14.78 4.88
N ALA A 257 -12.89 15.11 5.98
CA ALA A 257 -13.33 14.75 7.32
C ALA A 257 -14.63 15.47 7.74
N ALA A 258 -14.90 16.65 7.18
CA ALA A 258 -16.14 17.39 7.43
C ALA A 258 -17.32 16.92 6.54
N GLU A 259 -17.06 16.17 5.46
CA GLU A 259 -18.06 15.69 4.52
C GLU A 259 -18.65 14.34 4.96
N PRO A 260 -19.99 14.12 4.90
CA PRO A 260 -20.58 12.78 5.01
C PRO A 260 -20.05 11.84 3.92
N LEU A 261 -20.11 10.54 4.16
CA LEU A 261 -19.58 9.51 3.24
C LEU A 261 -20.10 9.66 1.80
N GLU A 262 -21.39 9.96 1.63
CA GLU A 262 -22.01 10.08 0.30
C GLU A 262 -21.46 11.31 -0.47
N GLU A 263 -21.13 12.39 0.22
CA GLU A 263 -20.46 13.55 -0.39
C GLU A 263 -19.00 13.23 -0.72
N ARG A 264 -18.28 12.57 0.20
CA ARG A 264 -16.91 12.11 -0.06
C ARG A 264 -16.79 11.20 -1.26
N LYS A 265 -17.78 10.32 -1.50
CA LYS A 265 -17.83 9.46 -2.70
C LYS A 265 -17.92 10.23 -4.01
N ALA A 266 -18.42 11.46 -3.99
CA ALA A 266 -18.53 12.32 -5.16
C ALA A 266 -17.27 13.16 -5.40
N THR A 267 -16.26 13.09 -4.54
CA THR A 267 -15.00 13.83 -4.71
C THR A 267 -14.27 13.38 -5.96
N VAL A 268 -14.05 14.32 -6.88
CA VAL A 268 -13.28 14.06 -8.11
C VAL A 268 -11.84 13.68 -7.74
N GLY A 269 -11.33 12.63 -8.33
CA GLY A 269 -10.00 12.09 -8.04
C GLY A 269 -9.96 11.07 -6.91
N LEU A 270 -11.06 10.83 -6.20
CA LEU A 270 -11.19 9.79 -5.18
C LEU A 270 -11.99 8.60 -5.72
N ASP A 271 -11.46 7.38 -5.60
CA ASP A 271 -12.27 6.19 -5.85
C ASP A 271 -13.40 6.12 -4.80
N PRO A 272 -14.69 6.12 -5.23
CA PRO A 272 -15.83 6.11 -4.31
C PRO A 272 -15.79 4.95 -3.29
N LYS A 273 -15.20 3.81 -3.65
CA LYS A 273 -15.06 2.66 -2.74
C LYS A 273 -14.02 2.89 -1.65
N ARG A 274 -13.09 3.84 -1.85
CA ARG A 274 -12.08 4.22 -0.86
C ARG A 274 -12.58 5.28 0.12
N ALA A 275 -13.65 6.01 -0.23
CA ALA A 275 -14.16 7.13 0.55
C ALA A 275 -14.44 6.81 2.03
N GLY A 276 -14.82 5.55 2.34
CA GLY A 276 -15.08 5.11 3.71
C GLY A 276 -13.85 4.97 4.60
N VAL A 277 -12.63 4.93 4.05
CA VAL A 277 -11.39 4.73 4.81
C VAL A 277 -10.35 5.82 4.58
N ILE A 278 -10.59 6.74 3.64
CA ILE A 278 -9.57 7.67 3.18
C ILE A 278 -9.16 8.69 4.25
N VAL A 279 -10.12 9.19 5.06
CA VAL A 279 -9.87 10.15 6.14
C VAL A 279 -8.87 9.55 7.15
N ALA A 280 -9.10 8.32 7.57
CA ALA A 280 -8.17 7.61 8.46
C ALA A 280 -6.77 7.46 7.83
N GLY A 281 -6.71 7.18 6.52
CA GLY A 281 -5.44 7.11 5.80
C GLY A 281 -4.68 8.44 5.83
N PHE A 282 -5.37 9.55 5.63
CA PHE A 282 -4.77 10.89 5.66
C PHE A 282 -4.28 11.26 7.06
N VAL A 283 -5.07 10.96 8.10
CA VAL A 283 -4.65 11.14 9.50
C VAL A 283 -3.36 10.37 9.80
N ILE A 284 -3.24 9.13 9.34
CA ILE A 284 -2.02 8.33 9.52
C ILE A 284 -0.83 9.01 8.82
N LEU A 285 -1.01 9.45 7.57
CA LEU A 285 0.07 10.08 6.79
C LEU A 285 0.53 11.39 7.42
N GLU A 286 -0.39 12.22 7.91
CA GLU A 286 -0.08 13.45 8.62
C GLU A 286 0.75 13.20 9.90
N GLU A 287 0.34 12.23 10.72
CA GLU A 287 1.07 11.90 11.94
C GLU A 287 2.47 11.34 11.63
N VAL A 288 2.62 10.57 10.55
CA VAL A 288 3.93 10.09 10.08
C VAL A 288 4.81 11.26 9.65
N LEU A 289 4.29 12.21 8.85
CA LEU A 289 5.06 13.40 8.43
C LEU A 289 5.47 14.24 9.64
N ALA A 290 4.55 14.47 10.60
CA ALA A 290 4.83 15.22 11.82
C ALA A 290 5.93 14.54 12.67
N LEU A 291 5.86 13.22 12.85
CA LEU A 291 6.87 12.45 13.60
C LEU A 291 8.23 12.40 12.88
N ALA A 292 8.23 12.39 11.55
CA ALA A 292 9.44 12.46 10.74
C ALA A 292 10.05 13.88 10.67
N GLY A 293 9.33 14.91 11.12
CA GLY A 293 9.72 16.30 10.96
C GLY A 293 9.78 16.73 9.49
N ALA A 294 8.92 16.17 8.64
CA ALA A 294 8.92 16.40 7.21
C ALA A 294 7.78 17.33 6.78
N ASP A 295 8.09 18.32 5.96
CA ASP A 295 7.13 19.31 5.45
C ASP A 295 6.42 18.83 4.17
N ALA A 296 6.85 17.72 3.58
CA ALA A 296 6.29 17.15 2.35
C ALA A 296 6.60 15.66 2.23
N TYR A 297 5.88 14.98 1.35
CA TYR A 297 6.23 13.65 0.85
C TYR A 297 6.22 13.61 -0.68
N THR A 298 6.89 12.60 -1.23
CA THR A 298 6.83 12.26 -2.66
C THR A 298 5.95 11.03 -2.83
N ALA A 299 4.89 11.13 -3.63
CA ALA A 299 4.04 9.99 -3.95
C ALA A 299 4.75 9.06 -4.94
N SER A 300 4.68 7.75 -4.73
CA SER A 300 5.27 6.79 -5.65
C SER A 300 4.26 5.73 -6.08
N GLU A 301 4.32 5.36 -7.37
CA GLU A 301 3.62 4.21 -7.95
C GLU A 301 4.45 2.92 -7.85
N SER A 302 5.76 3.04 -7.59
CA SER A 302 6.63 1.91 -7.30
C SER A 302 6.46 1.53 -5.82
N ASP A 303 6.02 0.30 -5.57
CA ASP A 303 5.61 -0.19 -4.26
C ASP A 303 5.97 -1.67 -4.06
N ILE A 304 5.24 -2.39 -3.19
CA ILE A 304 5.45 -3.81 -2.92
C ILE A 304 5.41 -4.67 -4.19
N LEU A 305 4.55 -4.32 -5.18
CA LEU A 305 4.48 -5.07 -6.44
C LEU A 305 5.82 -5.04 -7.18
N HIS A 306 6.50 -3.88 -7.22
CA HIS A 306 7.83 -3.75 -7.81
C HIS A 306 8.87 -4.55 -7.01
N GLY A 307 8.80 -4.51 -5.67
CA GLY A 307 9.63 -5.35 -4.82
C GLY A 307 9.45 -6.84 -5.07
N MET A 308 8.20 -7.28 -5.28
CA MET A 308 7.87 -8.66 -5.65
C MET A 308 8.45 -9.04 -7.03
N ILE A 309 8.39 -8.13 -8.01
CA ILE A 309 9.01 -8.36 -9.33
C ILE A 309 10.53 -8.50 -9.20
N PHE A 310 11.21 -7.62 -8.44
CA PHE A 310 12.65 -7.75 -8.18
C PHE A 310 12.98 -9.10 -7.54
N GLU A 311 12.17 -9.55 -6.58
CA GLU A 311 12.36 -10.87 -5.97
C GLU A 311 12.12 -12.02 -6.96
N ALA A 312 11.09 -11.92 -7.81
CA ALA A 312 10.80 -12.92 -8.83
C ALA A 312 11.94 -13.08 -9.83
N ALA A 313 12.59 -11.97 -10.18
CA ALA A 313 13.66 -11.89 -11.17
C ALA A 313 15.06 -12.14 -10.58
N ARG A 314 15.20 -12.21 -9.24
CA ARG A 314 16.51 -12.38 -8.61
C ARG A 314 17.16 -13.69 -9.01
N GLU A 315 18.41 -13.59 -9.45
CA GLU A 315 19.29 -14.75 -9.69
C GLU A 315 19.97 -15.15 -8.37
N ASP A 316 20.07 -16.47 -8.13
CA ASP A 316 20.76 -17.06 -6.96
C ASP A 316 22.28 -16.86 -6.96
#